data_82ebcded303acccfa40f6c01f4dc34cc
#
_entry.id   82ebcded303acccfa40f6c01f4dc34cc
#
_cell.length_a   1.000
_cell.length_b   1.000
_cell.length_c   1.000
_cell.angle_alpha   90.00
_cell.angle_beta   90.00
_cell.angle_gamma   90.00
#
_symmetry.space_group_name_H-M   'P 1'
#
loop_
_entity.id
_entity.type
_entity.pdbx_description
1 polymer ?
#
loop_
_entity_poly.entity_id
_entity_poly.type
_entity_poly.pdbx_seq_one_letter_code
_entity_poly.pdbx_strand_id
1 'polypeptide(L)'
;MSGGVDSSVAAYLLKEQGYEVIGLFMRTGAHAEDEERRAKTCCSATDAVDARNVADRLDIPFYSLDFEADFARIMDQFADEYIAGRTPNPCVMCNIWLKFGKLWSYGKQVGADFVATGHYARMLPSPDGSLRVARGLDRAKDQSYVLFGLRRELLPHVLLPIGEYPKSEVRAIAREQGLPVHDKPDSQEICFVPQDDYLDFVRTRRPGLETAGAIVDEDGQELARHSGIESFTIGQRRGLGVAVGAPRYVVQIEPVSKTVTVGTRQALERRGLLASRFNWQGETPSAPTPCLAQIRAHHTAVPAQVEALPGGQARVVFDTPQLAITPGQVVTVYQDELVLGGGWIESSFDPPYQTSGTDSLTSDRSS
;
A
#
# COMPACT_ATOMS: atom_id res chain seq x y z
N MET A 1 -18.99 1.49 -0.95
CA MET A 1 -19.03 2.47 -2.07
C MET A 1 -18.25 3.71 -1.63
N SER A 2 -17.39 4.27 -2.48
CA SER A 2 -16.51 5.42 -2.10
C SER A 2 -16.96 6.75 -2.72
N GLY A 3 -18.10 6.77 -3.42
CA GLY A 3 -18.52 7.94 -4.19
C GLY A 3 -17.72 8.18 -5.49
N GLY A 4 -16.86 7.24 -5.87
CA GLY A 4 -16.11 7.26 -7.12
C GLY A 4 -16.70 6.31 -8.19
N VAL A 5 -16.30 6.50 -9.45
CA VAL A 5 -16.80 5.73 -10.60
C VAL A 5 -16.60 4.22 -10.44
N ASP A 6 -15.41 3.80 -9.96
CA ASP A 6 -15.01 2.39 -9.90
C ASP A 6 -15.89 1.57 -8.95
N SER A 7 -16.12 2.07 -7.74
CA SER A 7 -17.00 1.40 -6.77
C SER A 7 -18.47 1.41 -7.19
N SER A 8 -18.90 2.41 -7.96
CA SER A 8 -20.25 2.54 -8.46
C SER A 8 -20.52 1.54 -9.57
N VAL A 9 -19.59 1.39 -10.52
CA VAL A 9 -19.67 0.38 -11.58
C VAL A 9 -19.54 -1.03 -11.00
N ALA A 10 -18.71 -1.23 -9.99
CA ALA A 10 -18.63 -2.52 -9.30
C ALA A 10 -19.98 -2.93 -8.70
N ALA A 11 -20.71 -2.00 -8.06
CA ALA A 11 -22.04 -2.27 -7.51
C ALA A 11 -23.06 -2.56 -8.63
N TYR A 12 -23.02 -1.81 -9.73
CA TYR A 12 -23.86 -2.06 -10.89
C TYR A 12 -23.66 -3.45 -11.49
N LEU A 13 -22.40 -3.83 -11.77
CA LEU A 13 -22.06 -5.12 -12.36
C LEU A 13 -22.50 -6.30 -11.49
N LEU A 14 -22.38 -6.18 -10.17
CA LEU A 14 -22.86 -7.22 -9.25
C LEU A 14 -24.38 -7.35 -9.27
N LYS A 15 -25.11 -6.22 -9.32
CA LYS A 15 -26.57 -6.25 -9.45
C LYS A 15 -27.00 -6.93 -10.77
N GLU A 16 -26.36 -6.61 -11.89
CA GLU A 16 -26.61 -7.25 -13.19
C GLU A 16 -26.31 -8.76 -13.16
N GLN A 17 -25.34 -9.20 -12.37
CA GLN A 17 -25.02 -10.61 -12.15
C GLN A 17 -26.01 -11.32 -11.21
N GLY A 18 -27.01 -10.61 -10.69
CA GLY A 18 -28.05 -11.16 -9.83
C GLY A 18 -27.71 -11.24 -8.36
N TYR A 19 -26.64 -10.57 -7.91
CA TYR A 19 -26.35 -10.46 -6.47
C TYR A 19 -27.32 -9.49 -5.79
N GLU A 20 -27.69 -9.81 -4.55
CA GLU A 20 -28.32 -8.87 -3.64
C GLU A 20 -27.23 -7.94 -3.09
N VAL A 21 -27.20 -6.67 -3.52
CA VAL A 21 -26.13 -5.73 -3.25
C VAL A 21 -26.53 -4.75 -2.16
N ILE A 22 -25.67 -4.57 -1.17
CA ILE A 22 -25.78 -3.55 -0.11
C ILE A 22 -24.59 -2.58 -0.26
N GLY A 23 -24.89 -1.29 -0.46
CA GLY A 23 -23.90 -0.23 -0.53
C GLY A 23 -23.43 0.19 0.86
N LEU A 24 -22.13 0.05 1.14
CA LEU A 24 -21.52 0.51 2.38
C LEU A 24 -20.54 1.65 2.10
N PHE A 25 -20.70 2.78 2.79
CA PHE A 25 -19.80 3.92 2.75
C PHE A 25 -19.04 4.02 4.08
N MET A 26 -17.72 4.19 4.02
CA MET A 26 -16.89 4.39 5.22
C MET A 26 -16.67 5.88 5.47
N ARG A 27 -17.24 6.40 6.55
CA ARG A 27 -16.95 7.75 7.02
C ARG A 27 -15.67 7.70 7.84
N THR A 28 -14.59 8.31 7.32
CA THR A 28 -13.25 8.19 7.91
C THR A 28 -12.84 9.39 8.76
N GLY A 29 -13.66 10.46 8.82
CA GLY A 29 -13.30 11.67 9.55
C GLY A 29 -12.08 12.43 9.02
N ALA A 30 -11.54 12.02 7.88
CA ALA A 30 -10.39 12.66 7.24
C ALA A 30 -10.82 13.99 6.60
N HIS A 31 -11.22 14.96 7.43
CA HIS A 31 -11.68 16.28 6.98
C HIS A 31 -10.54 17.29 7.10
N ALA A 32 -10.26 18.00 6.03
CA ALA A 32 -9.60 19.29 6.11
C ALA A 32 -10.59 20.31 6.72
N GLU A 33 -10.14 21.15 7.63
CA GLU A 33 -10.97 22.18 8.27
C GLU A 33 -11.47 23.23 7.26
N ASP A 34 -10.81 23.38 6.10
CA ASP A 34 -11.16 24.30 5.03
C ASP A 34 -12.02 23.69 3.92
N GLU A 35 -13.09 24.37 3.51
CA GLU A 35 -14.02 23.93 2.46
C GLU A 35 -13.34 23.69 1.10
N GLU A 36 -12.34 24.48 0.72
CA GLU A 36 -11.57 24.32 -0.52
C GLU A 36 -10.68 23.06 -0.51
N ARG A 37 -10.24 22.62 0.67
CA ARG A 37 -9.46 21.38 0.86
C ARG A 37 -10.33 20.12 0.87
N ARG A 38 -11.65 20.25 1.18
CA ARG A 38 -12.61 19.14 1.23
C ARG A 38 -12.86 18.48 -0.13
N ALA A 39 -12.69 19.19 -1.23
CA ALA A 39 -13.03 18.72 -2.58
C ALA A 39 -12.12 17.60 -3.12
N LYS A 40 -10.99 17.31 -2.48
CA LYS A 40 -9.98 16.36 -2.98
C LYS A 40 -9.74 15.13 -2.10
N THR A 41 -10.42 15.00 -0.95
CA THR A 41 -10.25 13.85 -0.05
C THR A 41 -11.27 12.76 -0.36
N CYS A 42 -10.84 11.50 -0.52
CA CYS A 42 -11.75 10.35 -0.55
C CYS A 42 -12.52 10.27 0.78
N CYS A 43 -13.84 9.95 0.70
CA CYS A 43 -14.73 9.84 1.85
C CYS A 43 -15.19 11.18 2.46
N SER A 44 -15.22 12.26 1.67
CA SER A 44 -15.82 13.53 2.04
C SER A 44 -17.35 13.42 2.18
N ALA A 45 -18.00 14.47 2.74
CA ALA A 45 -19.45 14.55 2.78
C ALA A 45 -20.07 14.50 1.36
N THR A 46 -19.41 15.12 0.39
CA THR A 46 -19.81 15.07 -1.02
C THR A 46 -19.72 13.66 -1.58
N ASP A 47 -18.66 12.90 -1.26
CA ASP A 47 -18.54 11.51 -1.69
C ASP A 47 -19.63 10.60 -1.08
N ALA A 48 -20.06 10.90 0.16
CA ALA A 48 -21.16 10.19 0.78
C ALA A 48 -22.50 10.46 0.07
N VAL A 49 -22.74 11.72 -0.35
CA VAL A 49 -23.91 12.10 -1.15
C VAL A 49 -23.85 11.42 -2.54
N ASP A 50 -22.69 11.45 -3.21
CA ASP A 50 -22.50 10.79 -4.49
C ASP A 50 -22.76 9.28 -4.39
N ALA A 51 -22.21 8.63 -3.36
CA ALA A 51 -22.41 7.20 -3.13
C ALA A 51 -23.89 6.87 -2.87
N ARG A 52 -24.60 7.72 -2.12
CA ARG A 52 -26.06 7.58 -1.89
C ARG A 52 -26.83 7.74 -3.19
N ASN A 53 -26.55 8.79 -3.98
CA ASN A 53 -27.23 9.02 -5.26
C ASN A 53 -27.04 7.84 -6.22
N VAL A 54 -25.85 7.21 -6.24
CA VAL A 54 -25.61 5.99 -6.99
C VAL A 54 -26.43 4.82 -6.45
N ALA A 55 -26.47 4.64 -5.13
CA ALA A 55 -27.26 3.57 -4.51
C ALA A 55 -28.75 3.70 -4.80
N ASP A 56 -29.30 4.93 -4.68
CA ASP A 56 -30.68 5.24 -5.02
C ASP A 56 -30.98 4.96 -6.51
N ARG A 57 -30.05 5.34 -7.41
CA ARG A 57 -30.14 5.04 -8.84
C ARG A 57 -30.14 3.54 -9.14
N LEU A 58 -29.33 2.78 -8.40
CA LEU A 58 -29.24 1.34 -8.53
C LEU A 58 -30.35 0.60 -7.77
N ASP A 59 -31.19 1.31 -7.01
CA ASP A 59 -32.21 0.72 -6.14
C ASP A 59 -31.60 -0.36 -5.22
N ILE A 60 -30.56 0.01 -4.46
CA ILE A 60 -29.90 -0.83 -3.48
C ILE A 60 -29.86 -0.16 -2.11
N PRO A 61 -29.98 -0.92 -1.01
CA PRO A 61 -29.79 -0.40 0.34
C PRO A 61 -28.42 0.26 0.52
N PHE A 62 -28.38 1.38 1.26
CA PHE A 62 -27.15 2.13 1.49
C PHE A 62 -26.97 2.50 2.97
N TYR A 63 -25.79 2.20 3.52
CA TYR A 63 -25.44 2.53 4.90
C TYR A 63 -24.11 3.27 4.95
N SER A 64 -24.07 4.33 5.76
CA SER A 64 -22.84 5.07 6.08
C SER A 64 -22.37 4.63 7.46
N LEU A 65 -21.19 4.07 7.52
CA LEU A 65 -20.59 3.51 8.73
C LEU A 65 -19.49 4.42 9.26
N ASP A 66 -19.40 4.56 10.56
CA ASP A 66 -18.37 5.35 11.23
C ASP A 66 -17.08 4.53 11.40
N PHE A 67 -16.02 4.97 10.74
CA PHE A 67 -14.68 4.40 10.80
C PHE A 67 -13.64 5.44 11.25
N GLU A 68 -14.06 6.58 11.80
CA GLU A 68 -13.16 7.69 12.14
C GLU A 68 -12.04 7.25 13.09
N ALA A 69 -12.38 6.59 14.19
CA ALA A 69 -11.38 6.12 15.16
C ALA A 69 -10.41 5.08 14.57
N ASP A 70 -10.90 4.20 13.69
CA ASP A 70 -10.06 3.19 13.06
C ASP A 70 -9.15 3.81 11.99
N PHE A 71 -9.66 4.78 11.25
CA PHE A 71 -8.90 5.48 10.23
C PHE A 71 -7.84 6.40 10.86
N ALA A 72 -8.14 7.01 12.01
CA ALA A 72 -7.18 7.77 12.79
C ALA A 72 -5.92 6.95 13.11
N ARG A 73 -6.05 5.64 13.40
CA ARG A 73 -4.91 4.74 13.63
C ARG A 73 -4.02 4.57 12.40
N ILE A 74 -4.60 4.56 11.17
CA ILE A 74 -3.82 4.51 9.94
C ILE A 74 -3.05 5.81 9.75
N MET A 75 -3.70 6.94 10.02
CA MET A 75 -3.07 8.27 9.95
C MET A 75 -1.95 8.43 10.97
N ASP A 76 -2.14 7.91 12.20
CA ASP A 76 -1.11 7.90 13.24
C ASP A 76 0.09 7.05 12.83
N GLN A 77 -0.14 5.82 12.35
CA GLN A 77 0.93 4.96 11.87
C GLN A 77 1.68 5.59 10.68
N PHE A 78 0.98 6.26 9.79
CA PHE A 78 1.61 6.97 8.67
C PHE A 78 2.60 8.03 9.17
N ALA A 79 2.19 8.84 10.15
CA ALA A 79 3.07 9.84 10.75
C ALA A 79 4.27 9.21 11.48
N ASP A 80 4.02 8.14 12.26
CA ASP A 80 5.04 7.46 13.04
C ASP A 80 6.10 6.77 12.14
N GLU A 81 5.70 6.19 11.01
CA GLU A 81 6.63 5.60 10.05
C GLU A 81 7.57 6.67 9.45
N TYR A 82 7.06 7.86 9.09
CA TYR A 82 7.93 8.95 8.60
C TYR A 82 8.92 9.43 9.64
N ILE A 83 8.50 9.54 10.90
CA ILE A 83 9.38 9.89 12.02
C ILE A 83 10.44 8.82 12.27
N ALA A 84 10.11 7.56 11.99
CA ALA A 84 11.06 6.45 12.03
C ALA A 84 11.95 6.36 10.77
N GLY A 85 11.97 7.39 9.90
CA GLY A 85 12.78 7.40 8.67
C GLY A 85 12.32 6.40 7.61
N ARG A 86 11.07 5.94 7.68
CA ARG A 86 10.48 4.94 6.79
C ARG A 86 9.43 5.61 5.90
N THR A 87 9.12 5.01 4.75
CA THR A 87 8.12 5.54 3.82
C THR A 87 6.90 4.61 3.80
N PRO A 88 5.80 4.98 4.47
CA PRO A 88 4.64 4.10 4.63
C PRO A 88 3.81 3.95 3.35
N ASN A 89 3.00 2.87 3.30
CA ASN A 89 1.94 2.68 2.32
C ASN A 89 0.58 2.54 3.04
N PRO A 90 -0.14 3.65 3.28
CA PRO A 90 -1.39 3.63 4.03
C PRO A 90 -2.51 2.91 3.30
N CYS A 91 -2.48 2.82 1.96
CA CYS A 91 -3.50 2.12 1.19
C CYS A 91 -3.53 0.62 1.49
N VAL A 92 -2.35 0.01 1.69
CA VAL A 92 -2.26 -1.41 2.11
C VAL A 92 -2.91 -1.60 3.48
N MET A 93 -2.62 -0.72 4.45
CA MET A 93 -3.22 -0.78 5.78
C MET A 93 -4.74 -0.60 5.73
N CYS A 94 -5.22 0.36 4.93
CA CYS A 94 -6.65 0.59 4.71
C CYS A 94 -7.34 -0.66 4.15
N ASN A 95 -6.73 -1.32 3.17
CA ASN A 95 -7.28 -2.55 2.62
C ASN A 95 -7.34 -3.67 3.67
N ILE A 96 -6.24 -3.93 4.39
CA ILE A 96 -6.15 -5.02 5.37
C ILE A 96 -7.08 -4.77 6.58
N TRP A 97 -7.01 -3.59 7.18
CA TRP A 97 -7.69 -3.34 8.45
C TRP A 97 -9.13 -2.90 8.29
N LEU A 98 -9.41 -2.03 7.31
CA LEU A 98 -10.75 -1.46 7.16
C LEU A 98 -11.57 -2.19 6.12
N LYS A 99 -11.20 -2.18 4.84
CA LYS A 99 -12.06 -2.70 3.79
C LYS A 99 -12.29 -4.21 3.91
N PHE A 100 -11.21 -4.98 4.05
CA PHE A 100 -11.26 -6.43 4.14
C PHE A 100 -11.16 -6.98 5.58
N GLY A 101 -10.99 -6.10 6.55
CA GLY A 101 -11.03 -6.40 7.97
C GLY A 101 -12.37 -6.02 8.59
N LYS A 102 -12.48 -4.79 9.06
CA LYS A 102 -13.64 -4.31 9.84
C LYS A 102 -14.93 -4.25 9.03
N LEU A 103 -14.87 -3.75 7.78
CA LEU A 103 -16.05 -3.71 6.90
C LEU A 103 -16.57 -5.11 6.59
N TRP A 104 -15.68 -6.07 6.32
CA TRP A 104 -16.06 -7.47 6.15
C TRP A 104 -16.68 -8.06 7.43
N SER A 105 -16.11 -7.78 8.59
CA SER A 105 -16.68 -8.22 9.87
C SER A 105 -18.11 -7.68 10.08
N TYR A 106 -18.36 -6.43 9.69
CA TYR A 106 -19.69 -5.85 9.69
C TYR A 106 -20.61 -6.52 8.67
N GLY A 107 -20.13 -6.73 7.43
CA GLY A 107 -20.87 -7.44 6.39
C GLY A 107 -21.37 -8.81 6.85
N LYS A 108 -20.53 -9.59 7.52
CA LYS A 108 -20.93 -10.88 8.11
C LYS A 108 -22.05 -10.76 9.14
N GLN A 109 -22.05 -9.71 9.94
CA GLN A 109 -23.11 -9.50 10.96
C GLN A 109 -24.47 -9.20 10.33
N VAL A 110 -24.49 -8.61 9.13
CA VAL A 110 -25.72 -8.37 8.37
C VAL A 110 -26.04 -9.47 7.36
N GLY A 111 -25.33 -10.60 7.40
CA GLY A 111 -25.59 -11.80 6.59
C GLY A 111 -24.99 -11.77 5.20
N ALA A 112 -24.01 -10.91 4.92
CA ALA A 112 -23.36 -10.90 3.60
C ALA A 112 -22.42 -12.10 3.43
N ASP A 113 -22.49 -12.75 2.27
CA ASP A 113 -21.61 -13.85 1.86
C ASP A 113 -20.30 -13.35 1.25
N PHE A 114 -20.31 -12.11 0.69
CA PHE A 114 -19.18 -11.54 -0.03
C PHE A 114 -18.91 -10.10 0.37
N VAL A 115 -17.65 -9.69 0.21
CA VAL A 115 -17.24 -8.29 0.22
C VAL A 115 -16.71 -7.92 -1.16
N ALA A 116 -17.22 -6.83 -1.72
CA ALA A 116 -16.84 -6.37 -3.04
C ALA A 116 -16.22 -4.98 -3.00
N THR A 117 -15.27 -4.73 -3.88
CA THR A 117 -14.64 -3.41 -4.04
C THR A 117 -14.36 -3.10 -5.51
N GLY A 118 -14.22 -1.80 -5.81
CA GLY A 118 -13.82 -1.30 -7.12
C GLY A 118 -12.30 -1.30 -7.32
N HIS A 119 -11.58 -2.36 -6.95
CA HIS A 119 -10.17 -2.48 -7.27
C HIS A 119 -9.97 -3.11 -8.65
N TYR A 120 -8.99 -2.58 -9.39
CA TYR A 120 -8.50 -3.17 -10.64
C TYR A 120 -7.57 -4.34 -10.33
N ALA A 121 -8.16 -5.44 -9.90
CA ALA A 121 -7.50 -6.73 -9.68
C ALA A 121 -8.54 -7.83 -9.91
N ARG A 122 -8.12 -9.06 -10.08
CA ARG A 122 -8.99 -10.20 -10.35
C ARG A 122 -8.90 -11.24 -9.25
N MET A 123 -9.92 -12.08 -9.15
CA MET A 123 -9.88 -13.30 -8.36
C MET A 123 -9.81 -14.49 -9.31
N LEU A 124 -8.69 -15.19 -9.37
CA LEU A 124 -8.49 -16.33 -10.27
C LEU A 124 -8.17 -17.61 -9.49
N PRO A 125 -8.60 -18.78 -10.01
CA PRO A 125 -8.19 -20.05 -9.45
C PRO A 125 -6.70 -20.29 -9.68
N SER A 126 -6.00 -20.72 -8.65
CA SER A 126 -4.63 -21.20 -8.73
C SER A 126 -4.58 -22.69 -9.06
N PRO A 127 -3.40 -23.26 -9.42
CA PRO A 127 -3.29 -24.68 -9.76
C PRO A 127 -3.75 -25.66 -8.67
N ASP A 128 -3.76 -25.24 -7.41
CA ASP A 128 -4.28 -26.01 -6.28
C ASP A 128 -5.81 -25.88 -6.10
N GLY A 129 -6.48 -25.13 -6.99
CA GLY A 129 -7.92 -24.88 -6.95
C GLY A 129 -8.35 -23.77 -5.97
N SER A 130 -7.45 -23.22 -5.17
CA SER A 130 -7.75 -22.09 -4.30
C SER A 130 -7.87 -20.79 -5.12
N LEU A 131 -8.69 -19.83 -4.65
CA LEU A 131 -8.72 -18.49 -5.24
C LEU A 131 -7.55 -17.65 -4.73
N ARG A 132 -6.97 -16.86 -5.63
CA ARG A 132 -5.95 -15.87 -5.31
C ARG A 132 -6.24 -14.56 -6.01
N VAL A 133 -5.72 -13.47 -5.44
CA VAL A 133 -5.68 -12.19 -6.14
C VAL A 133 -4.77 -12.32 -7.36
N ALA A 134 -5.23 -11.80 -8.48
CA ALA A 134 -4.46 -11.73 -9.70
C ALA A 134 -4.39 -10.27 -10.19
N ARG A 135 -3.43 -10.01 -11.06
CA ARG A 135 -3.30 -8.69 -11.70
C ARG A 135 -4.56 -8.33 -12.48
N GLY A 136 -4.95 -7.05 -12.43
CA GLY A 136 -6.01 -6.52 -13.26
C GLY A 136 -5.70 -6.64 -14.76
N LEU A 137 -6.74 -6.72 -15.59
CA LEU A 137 -6.58 -6.74 -17.05
C LEU A 137 -5.95 -5.43 -17.55
N ASP A 138 -6.38 -4.29 -17.04
CA ASP A 138 -5.74 -2.99 -17.28
C ASP A 138 -4.47 -2.87 -16.44
N ARG A 139 -3.33 -3.16 -17.06
CA ARG A 139 -2.01 -3.13 -16.41
C ARG A 139 -1.60 -1.75 -15.90
N ALA A 140 -2.08 -0.68 -16.54
CA ALA A 140 -1.81 0.69 -16.11
C ALA A 140 -2.58 1.08 -14.85
N LYS A 141 -3.67 0.34 -14.55
CA LYS A 141 -4.53 0.55 -13.39
C LYS A 141 -4.45 -0.58 -12.37
N ASP A 142 -3.64 -1.62 -12.61
CA ASP A 142 -3.51 -2.78 -11.73
C ASP A 142 -3.25 -2.39 -10.27
N GLN A 143 -4.13 -2.85 -9.39
CA GLN A 143 -4.09 -2.59 -7.94
C GLN A 143 -3.84 -3.87 -7.12
N SER A 144 -3.48 -4.97 -7.76
CA SER A 144 -3.16 -6.22 -7.05
C SER A 144 -2.02 -6.07 -6.05
N TYR A 145 -1.10 -5.13 -6.31
CA TYR A 145 0.02 -4.78 -5.45
C TYR A 145 -0.38 -4.43 -4.00
N VAL A 146 -1.51 -3.75 -3.81
CA VAL A 146 -1.99 -3.33 -2.48
C VAL A 146 -2.95 -4.34 -1.83
N LEU A 147 -3.16 -5.51 -2.47
CA LEU A 147 -4.07 -6.56 -2.03
C LEU A 147 -3.37 -7.83 -1.55
N PHE A 148 -2.05 -7.86 -1.49
CA PHE A 148 -1.30 -9.04 -1.01
C PHE A 148 -1.67 -9.43 0.43
N GLY A 149 -2.08 -8.46 1.25
CA GLY A 149 -2.39 -8.66 2.66
C GLY A 149 -3.75 -9.31 2.94
N LEU A 150 -4.52 -9.67 1.90
CA LEU A 150 -5.75 -10.43 2.07
C LEU A 150 -5.44 -11.84 2.58
N ARG A 151 -6.04 -12.20 3.72
CA ARG A 151 -5.84 -13.52 4.32
C ARG A 151 -6.49 -14.61 3.47
N ARG A 152 -5.87 -15.78 3.42
CA ARG A 152 -6.30 -16.90 2.60
C ARG A 152 -7.78 -17.28 2.82
N GLU A 153 -8.24 -17.26 4.07
CA GLU A 153 -9.61 -17.61 4.44
C GLU A 153 -10.64 -16.61 3.90
N LEU A 154 -10.20 -15.41 3.58
CA LEU A 154 -11.08 -14.36 3.04
C LEU A 154 -11.23 -14.44 1.52
N LEU A 155 -10.24 -14.95 0.80
CA LEU A 155 -10.19 -14.90 -0.66
C LEU A 155 -11.46 -15.46 -1.35
N PRO A 156 -12.08 -16.55 -0.87
CA PRO A 156 -13.33 -17.07 -1.43
C PRO A 156 -14.53 -16.11 -1.29
N HIS A 157 -14.44 -15.13 -0.41
CA HIS A 157 -15.51 -14.16 -0.13
C HIS A 157 -15.24 -12.78 -0.75
N VAL A 158 -14.22 -12.64 -1.60
CA VAL A 158 -13.84 -11.35 -2.22
C VAL A 158 -14.31 -11.32 -3.68
N LEU A 159 -15.00 -10.22 -4.05
CA LEU A 159 -15.37 -9.93 -5.44
C LEU A 159 -14.70 -8.63 -5.90
N LEU A 160 -14.09 -8.68 -7.08
CA LEU A 160 -13.41 -7.57 -7.73
C LEU A 160 -13.97 -7.36 -9.14
N PRO A 161 -15.23 -6.87 -9.28
CA PRO A 161 -16.00 -6.97 -10.52
C PRO A 161 -15.39 -6.20 -11.69
N ILE A 162 -14.61 -5.14 -11.42
CA ILE A 162 -14.05 -4.31 -12.50
C ILE A 162 -12.64 -4.74 -12.94
N GLY A 163 -12.07 -5.77 -12.33
CA GLY A 163 -10.71 -6.24 -12.63
C GLY A 163 -10.53 -6.78 -14.06
N GLU A 164 -11.61 -7.18 -14.70
CA GLU A 164 -11.63 -7.68 -16.10
C GLU A 164 -11.86 -6.57 -17.14
N TYR A 165 -12.00 -5.32 -16.71
CA TYR A 165 -12.33 -4.19 -17.59
C TYR A 165 -11.20 -3.17 -17.63
N PRO A 166 -10.87 -2.62 -18.83
CA PRO A 166 -10.03 -1.43 -18.91
C PRO A 166 -10.80 -0.21 -18.35
N LYS A 167 -10.05 0.76 -17.79
CA LYS A 167 -10.64 1.97 -17.18
C LYS A 167 -11.60 2.74 -18.11
N SER A 168 -11.29 2.78 -19.40
CA SER A 168 -12.14 3.42 -20.41
C SER A 168 -13.53 2.77 -20.50
N GLU A 169 -13.59 1.45 -20.41
CA GLU A 169 -14.85 0.69 -20.43
C GLU A 169 -15.65 0.88 -19.14
N VAL A 170 -14.98 0.87 -17.97
CA VAL A 170 -15.62 1.20 -16.69
C VAL A 170 -16.30 2.57 -16.75
N ARG A 171 -15.65 3.58 -17.35
CA ARG A 171 -16.25 4.90 -17.55
C ARG A 171 -17.39 4.90 -18.57
N ALA A 172 -17.29 4.09 -19.63
CA ALA A 172 -18.37 3.93 -20.60
C ALA A 172 -19.61 3.33 -19.95
N ILE A 173 -19.46 2.24 -19.19
CA ILE A 173 -20.55 1.62 -18.42
C ILE A 173 -21.19 2.65 -17.47
N ALA A 174 -20.40 3.41 -16.73
CA ALA A 174 -20.93 4.44 -15.82
C ALA A 174 -21.78 5.48 -16.55
N ARG A 175 -21.36 5.91 -17.74
CA ARG A 175 -22.07 6.88 -18.57
C ARG A 175 -23.35 6.29 -19.16
N GLU A 176 -23.30 5.10 -19.72
CA GLU A 176 -24.44 4.40 -20.32
C GLU A 176 -25.54 4.14 -19.28
N GLN A 177 -25.15 3.81 -18.06
CA GLN A 177 -26.08 3.59 -16.95
C GLN A 177 -26.53 4.89 -16.28
N GLY A 178 -26.04 6.05 -16.74
CA GLY A 178 -26.39 7.36 -16.21
C GLY A 178 -25.99 7.51 -14.74
N LEU A 179 -24.88 6.90 -14.32
CA LEU A 179 -24.37 7.06 -12.95
C LEU A 179 -23.83 8.48 -12.77
N PRO A 180 -24.25 9.20 -11.72
CA PRO A 180 -23.94 10.62 -11.57
C PRO A 180 -22.44 10.92 -11.39
N VAL A 181 -21.62 9.90 -11.15
CA VAL A 181 -20.17 9.99 -10.91
C VAL A 181 -19.32 9.68 -12.15
N HIS A 182 -19.90 9.49 -13.33
CA HIS A 182 -19.21 9.01 -14.54
C HIS A 182 -18.03 9.91 -14.99
N ASP A 183 -18.10 11.22 -14.76
CA ASP A 183 -17.06 12.19 -15.12
C ASP A 183 -16.11 12.54 -13.96
N LYS A 184 -16.34 11.94 -12.77
CA LYS A 184 -15.50 12.23 -11.60
C LYS A 184 -14.05 11.81 -11.84
N PRO A 185 -13.05 12.67 -11.53
CA PRO A 185 -11.64 12.33 -11.68
C PRO A 185 -11.24 11.21 -10.72
N ASP A 186 -10.20 10.45 -11.12
CA ASP A 186 -9.63 9.42 -10.26
C ASP A 186 -8.89 10.07 -9.07
N SER A 187 -8.95 9.44 -7.91
CA SER A 187 -8.09 9.81 -6.79
C SER A 187 -6.65 9.43 -7.13
N GLN A 188 -5.75 10.42 -7.15
CA GLN A 188 -4.34 10.25 -7.54
C GLN A 188 -3.40 10.19 -6.31
N GLU A 189 -3.85 10.69 -5.16
CA GLU A 189 -3.04 10.97 -3.97
C GLU A 189 -3.50 10.15 -2.76
N ILE A 190 -2.72 10.19 -1.69
CA ILE A 190 -3.10 9.62 -0.39
C ILE A 190 -4.33 10.40 0.11
N CYS A 191 -5.43 9.69 0.30
CA CYS A 191 -6.76 10.26 0.50
C CYS A 191 -6.91 11.22 1.70
N PHE A 192 -5.98 11.22 2.65
CA PHE A 192 -5.99 12.09 3.84
C PHE A 192 -4.83 13.09 3.88
N VAL A 193 -3.99 13.13 2.83
CA VAL A 193 -2.89 14.10 2.70
C VAL A 193 -3.31 15.18 1.70
N PRO A 194 -3.72 16.37 2.16
CA PRO A 194 -4.16 17.43 1.27
C PRO A 194 -3.00 17.94 0.42
N GLN A 195 -3.24 18.15 -0.89
CA GLN A 195 -2.28 18.76 -1.82
C GLN A 195 -0.91 18.04 -1.89
N ASP A 196 -0.86 16.75 -1.54
CA ASP A 196 0.36 15.94 -1.46
C ASP A 196 1.41 16.48 -0.45
N ASP A 197 0.97 17.34 0.49
CA ASP A 197 1.81 17.88 1.55
C ASP A 197 1.79 16.94 2.79
N TYR A 198 2.45 15.79 2.64
CA TYR A 198 2.58 14.85 3.73
C TYR A 198 3.39 15.40 4.91
N LEU A 199 4.29 16.35 4.66
CA LEU A 199 5.15 16.93 5.68
C LEU A 199 4.35 17.78 6.67
N ASP A 200 3.47 18.67 6.15
CA ASP A 200 2.55 19.45 6.97
C ASP A 200 1.62 18.52 7.77
N PHE A 201 1.10 17.47 7.12
CA PHE A 201 0.27 16.46 7.77
C PHE A 201 1.01 15.79 8.95
N VAL A 202 2.24 15.31 8.75
CA VAL A 202 3.05 14.65 9.81
C VAL A 202 3.30 15.59 10.98
N ARG A 203 3.70 16.82 10.71
CA ARG A 203 4.01 17.84 11.73
C ARG A 203 2.78 18.29 12.51
N THR A 204 1.65 18.44 11.85
CA THR A 204 0.38 18.75 12.51
C THR A 204 -0.08 17.60 13.42
N ARG A 205 0.12 16.37 12.98
CA ARG A 205 -0.30 15.20 13.75
C ARG A 205 0.65 14.82 14.90
N ARG A 206 1.90 15.25 14.80
CA ARG A 206 2.96 15.05 15.84
C ARG A 206 3.63 16.39 16.16
N PRO A 207 2.94 17.29 16.88
CA PRO A 207 3.52 18.58 17.24
C PRO A 207 4.72 18.40 18.19
N GLY A 208 5.70 19.31 18.08
CA GLY A 208 6.87 19.33 18.96
C GLY A 208 7.96 18.30 18.60
N LEU A 209 7.95 17.77 17.37
CA LEU A 209 8.99 16.87 16.88
C LEU A 209 10.36 17.55 16.84
N GLU A 210 11.33 16.89 17.45
CA GLU A 210 12.76 17.27 17.37
C GLU A 210 13.52 16.25 16.52
N THR A 211 13.35 16.32 15.20
CA THR A 211 13.93 15.39 14.21
C THR A 211 14.98 16.05 13.34
N ALA A 212 15.38 17.29 13.66
CA ALA A 212 16.44 18.04 12.97
C ALA A 212 17.80 17.35 13.13
N GLY A 213 18.63 17.39 12.09
CA GLY A 213 19.93 16.71 12.10
C GLY A 213 20.86 17.13 10.97
N ALA A 214 21.82 16.26 10.67
CA ALA A 214 22.82 16.47 9.65
C ALA A 214 22.50 15.71 8.35
N ILE A 215 22.89 16.31 7.22
CA ILE A 215 23.03 15.61 5.93
C ILE A 215 24.50 15.34 5.73
N VAL A 216 24.85 14.07 5.58
CA VAL A 216 26.24 13.64 5.38
C VAL A 216 26.41 12.93 4.03
N ASP A 217 27.63 12.86 3.54
CA ASP A 217 27.96 11.99 2.40
C ASP A 217 28.23 10.54 2.85
N GLU A 218 28.64 9.69 1.90
CA GLU A 218 28.93 8.27 2.14
C GLU A 218 30.17 8.06 3.04
N ASP A 219 31.03 9.05 3.19
CA ASP A 219 32.22 9.06 4.05
C ASP A 219 31.93 9.63 5.45
N GLY A 220 30.69 10.08 5.70
CA GLY A 220 30.24 10.67 6.95
C GLY A 220 30.57 12.16 7.11
N GLN A 221 31.07 12.84 6.05
CA GLN A 221 31.31 14.28 6.05
C GLN A 221 29.98 15.05 6.07
N GLU A 222 29.81 15.98 6.98
CA GLU A 222 28.63 16.85 7.04
C GLU A 222 28.64 17.82 5.86
N LEU A 223 27.56 17.78 5.06
CA LEU A 223 27.36 18.63 3.89
C LEU A 223 26.38 19.77 4.17
N ALA A 224 25.36 19.51 5.02
CA ALA A 224 24.31 20.47 5.35
C ALA A 224 23.57 20.03 6.63
N ARG A 225 22.60 20.85 7.06
CA ARG A 225 21.65 20.50 8.13
C ARG A 225 20.22 20.56 7.61
N HIS A 226 19.36 19.73 8.19
CA HIS A 226 17.93 19.68 7.87
C HIS A 226 17.05 19.95 9.10
N SER A 227 15.79 20.32 8.87
CA SER A 227 14.83 20.63 9.92
C SER A 227 14.06 19.40 10.44
N GLY A 228 14.18 18.24 9.76
CA GLY A 228 13.54 17.00 10.18
C GLY A 228 13.76 15.88 9.16
N ILE A 229 14.06 14.66 9.67
CA ILE A 229 14.26 13.45 8.83
C ILE A 229 12.99 13.04 8.09
N GLU A 230 11.81 13.38 8.61
CA GLU A 230 10.51 13.12 7.97
C GLU A 230 10.37 13.80 6.60
N SER A 231 11.23 14.76 6.28
CA SER A 231 11.26 15.45 4.98
C SER A 231 11.96 14.64 3.88
N PHE A 232 12.52 13.46 4.24
CA PHE A 232 13.35 12.70 3.33
C PHE A 232 12.76 11.31 3.06
N THR A 233 13.00 10.84 1.86
CA THR A 233 12.65 9.48 1.40
C THR A 233 13.83 8.89 0.63
N ILE A 234 14.11 7.61 0.81
CA ILE A 234 15.17 6.90 0.07
C ILE A 234 14.94 7.08 -1.45
N GLY A 235 15.99 7.51 -2.15
CA GLY A 235 15.94 7.81 -3.58
C GLY A 235 15.56 9.26 -3.92
N GLN A 236 15.19 10.09 -2.93
CA GLN A 236 14.91 11.51 -3.15
C GLN A 236 16.16 12.23 -3.68
N ARG A 237 15.96 13.04 -4.75
CA ARG A 237 17.02 13.84 -5.40
C ARG A 237 16.84 15.33 -5.18
N ARG A 238 15.58 15.82 -5.11
CA ARG A 238 15.25 17.25 -5.02
C ARG A 238 15.04 17.65 -3.57
N GLY A 239 15.26 18.95 -3.26
CA GLY A 239 14.98 19.47 -1.92
C GLY A 239 16.00 19.06 -0.85
N LEU A 240 17.18 18.54 -1.21
CA LEU A 240 18.22 18.11 -0.26
C LEU A 240 18.96 19.28 0.39
N GLY A 241 18.96 20.46 -0.23
CA GLY A 241 19.71 21.62 0.30
C GLY A 241 21.23 21.51 0.24
N VAL A 242 21.79 20.54 -0.53
CA VAL A 242 23.22 20.33 -0.71
C VAL A 242 23.68 20.76 -2.10
N ALA A 243 24.86 21.39 -2.18
CA ALA A 243 25.46 21.89 -3.43
C ALA A 243 26.85 21.27 -3.59
N VAL A 244 26.93 20.09 -4.18
CA VAL A 244 28.18 19.28 -4.31
C VAL A 244 28.60 19.03 -5.76
N GLY A 245 28.09 19.83 -6.71
CA GLY A 245 28.51 19.76 -8.13
C GLY A 245 28.05 18.54 -8.91
N ALA A 246 27.50 17.51 -8.28
CA ALA A 246 26.97 16.29 -8.89
C ALA A 246 25.61 15.90 -8.24
N PRO A 247 24.71 15.24 -9.00
CA PRO A 247 23.43 14.76 -8.44
C PRO A 247 23.65 13.83 -7.25
N ARG A 248 22.99 14.13 -6.13
CA ARG A 248 22.97 13.30 -4.94
C ARG A 248 21.56 12.78 -4.68
N TYR A 249 21.48 11.64 -3.99
CA TYR A 249 20.25 10.94 -3.65
C TYR A 249 20.29 10.54 -2.18
N VAL A 250 19.16 10.58 -1.50
CA VAL A 250 19.05 10.01 -0.15
C VAL A 250 19.26 8.49 -0.24
N VAL A 251 20.30 7.98 0.40
CA VAL A 251 20.65 6.55 0.39
C VAL A 251 20.36 5.88 1.72
N GLN A 252 20.34 6.63 2.82
CA GLN A 252 20.04 6.14 4.15
C GLN A 252 19.44 7.24 5.02
N ILE A 253 18.51 6.87 5.89
CA ILE A 253 17.95 7.73 6.94
C ILE A 253 18.12 6.98 8.25
N GLU A 254 18.81 7.59 9.22
CA GLU A 254 19.05 7.02 10.53
C GLU A 254 18.27 7.84 11.59
N PRO A 255 17.15 7.30 12.10
CA PRO A 255 16.28 8.08 12.98
C PRO A 255 16.87 8.37 14.35
N VAL A 256 17.75 7.50 14.88
CA VAL A 256 18.33 7.68 16.22
C VAL A 256 19.32 8.85 16.23
N SER A 257 20.25 8.89 15.28
CA SER A 257 21.20 9.99 15.11
C SER A 257 20.61 11.18 14.35
N LYS A 258 19.41 11.02 13.80
CA LYS A 258 18.75 12.03 12.93
C LYS A 258 19.62 12.41 11.72
N THR A 259 20.32 11.43 11.16
CA THR A 259 21.26 11.62 10.06
C THR A 259 20.66 11.16 8.75
N VAL A 260 20.79 11.98 7.72
CA VAL A 260 20.42 11.64 6.34
C VAL A 260 21.69 11.51 5.53
N THR A 261 21.98 10.31 5.02
CA THR A 261 23.13 10.07 4.15
C THR A 261 22.72 10.26 2.69
N VAL A 262 23.50 11.05 1.97
CA VAL A 262 23.31 11.25 0.53
C VAL A 262 24.49 10.69 -0.25
N GLY A 263 24.18 9.98 -1.34
CA GLY A 263 25.18 9.29 -2.15
C GLY A 263 24.91 9.42 -3.65
N THR A 264 25.68 8.64 -4.41
CA THR A 264 25.52 8.53 -5.85
C THR A 264 24.26 7.72 -6.21
N ARG A 265 23.84 7.75 -7.49
CA ARG A 265 22.74 6.90 -7.96
C ARG A 265 23.07 5.41 -7.79
N GLN A 266 24.33 5.03 -7.96
CA GLN A 266 24.79 3.66 -7.80
C GLN A 266 24.66 3.16 -6.35
N ALA A 267 24.84 4.03 -5.37
CA ALA A 267 24.64 3.72 -3.96
C ALA A 267 23.18 3.36 -3.58
N LEU A 268 22.22 3.61 -4.47
CA LEU A 268 20.82 3.18 -4.32
C LEU A 268 20.55 1.76 -4.81
N GLU A 269 21.48 1.17 -5.54
CA GLU A 269 21.33 -0.17 -6.11
C GLU A 269 21.49 -1.23 -5.02
N ARG A 270 20.51 -2.12 -4.90
CA ARG A 270 20.52 -3.27 -3.97
C ARG A 270 19.96 -4.50 -4.67
N ARG A 271 20.50 -5.67 -4.36
CA ARG A 271 20.07 -6.94 -4.96
C ARG A 271 19.12 -7.74 -4.10
N GLY A 272 18.83 -7.31 -2.88
CA GLY A 272 17.92 -8.04 -2.02
C GLY A 272 17.23 -7.16 -1.00
N LEU A 273 16.17 -7.69 -0.41
CA LEU A 273 15.44 -7.10 0.69
C LEU A 273 14.97 -8.17 1.69
N LEU A 274 14.78 -7.73 2.92
CA LEU A 274 14.04 -8.45 3.94
C LEU A 274 12.66 -7.79 4.10
N ALA A 275 11.63 -8.62 4.15
CA ALA A 275 10.27 -8.19 4.41
C ALA A 275 9.73 -8.87 5.67
N SER A 276 8.97 -8.11 6.47
CA SER A 276 8.27 -8.60 7.66
C SER A 276 6.77 -8.71 7.43
N ARG A 277 6.07 -9.35 8.38
CA ARG A 277 4.62 -9.52 8.33
C ARG A 277 4.17 -10.04 6.95
N PHE A 278 4.94 -10.97 6.41
CA PHE A 278 4.72 -11.49 5.07
C PHE A 278 3.49 -12.40 5.05
N ASN A 279 2.51 -12.06 4.23
CA ASN A 279 1.29 -12.82 4.04
C ASN A 279 1.38 -13.64 2.75
N TRP A 280 1.21 -14.95 2.86
CA TRP A 280 1.13 -15.87 1.73
C TRP A 280 -0.34 -16.12 1.38
N GLN A 281 -0.74 -15.86 0.13
CA GLN A 281 -2.11 -16.13 -0.33
C GLN A 281 -2.35 -17.61 -0.70
N GLY A 282 -1.29 -18.37 -0.81
CA GLY A 282 -1.29 -19.82 -1.00
C GLY A 282 -0.49 -20.53 0.07
N GLU A 283 0.02 -21.73 -0.25
CA GLU A 283 0.94 -22.43 0.61
C GLU A 283 2.28 -21.69 0.71
N THR A 284 2.85 -21.67 1.90
CA THR A 284 4.17 -21.10 2.12
C THR A 284 5.22 -21.99 1.43
N PRO A 285 6.04 -21.47 0.53
CA PRO A 285 7.08 -22.23 -0.12
C PRO A 285 8.08 -22.82 0.89
N SER A 286 8.47 -24.07 0.69
CA SER A 286 9.47 -24.75 1.52
C SER A 286 10.92 -24.51 1.07
N ALA A 287 11.11 -23.86 -0.09
CA ALA A 287 12.41 -23.53 -0.68
C ALA A 287 12.33 -22.19 -1.42
N PRO A 288 13.49 -21.56 -1.73
CA PRO A 288 13.52 -20.37 -2.58
C PRO A 288 12.76 -20.60 -3.89
N THR A 289 11.80 -19.72 -4.19
CA THR A 289 10.87 -19.90 -5.30
C THR A 289 11.01 -18.74 -6.28
N PRO A 290 11.17 -19.02 -7.58
CA PRO A 290 11.17 -17.99 -8.62
C PRO A 290 9.86 -17.22 -8.65
N CYS A 291 9.94 -15.91 -8.79
CA CYS A 291 8.80 -15.01 -8.81
C CYS A 291 9.10 -13.72 -9.58
N LEU A 292 8.06 -12.92 -9.80
CA LEU A 292 8.20 -11.52 -10.14
C LEU A 292 7.95 -10.69 -8.89
N ALA A 293 8.84 -9.76 -8.54
CA ALA A 293 8.70 -8.94 -7.33
C ALA A 293 8.52 -7.46 -7.68
N GLN A 294 7.53 -6.83 -7.05
CA GLN A 294 7.20 -5.41 -7.18
C GLN A 294 7.37 -4.72 -5.84
N ILE A 295 8.14 -3.62 -5.79
CA ILE A 295 8.54 -2.94 -4.54
C ILE A 295 7.89 -1.58 -4.30
N ARG A 296 7.03 -1.13 -5.21
CA ARG A 296 6.21 0.10 -5.09
C ARG A 296 5.12 0.12 -6.16
N ALA A 297 4.10 0.96 -5.99
CA ALA A 297 2.89 0.98 -6.82
C ALA A 297 3.18 1.12 -8.34
N HIS A 298 4.07 2.02 -8.74
CA HIS A 298 4.41 2.26 -10.14
C HIS A 298 5.69 1.54 -10.60
N HIS A 299 6.14 0.53 -9.87
CA HIS A 299 7.30 -0.28 -10.25
C HIS A 299 6.84 -1.46 -11.12
N THR A 300 7.53 -1.69 -12.23
CA THR A 300 7.32 -2.92 -13.00
C THR A 300 7.89 -4.08 -12.20
N ALA A 301 7.10 -5.13 -11.98
CA ALA A 301 7.59 -6.33 -11.31
C ALA A 301 8.71 -6.98 -12.11
N VAL A 302 9.78 -7.35 -11.44
CA VAL A 302 11.02 -7.88 -12.04
C VAL A 302 11.34 -9.28 -11.52
N PRO A 303 12.09 -10.09 -12.27
CA PRO A 303 12.50 -11.42 -11.84
C PRO A 303 13.29 -11.40 -10.53
N ALA A 304 12.90 -12.31 -9.64
CA ALA A 304 13.48 -12.47 -8.31
C ALA A 304 13.25 -13.90 -7.79
N GLN A 305 13.88 -14.20 -6.67
CA GLN A 305 13.55 -15.37 -5.85
C GLN A 305 13.04 -14.92 -4.50
N VAL A 306 11.98 -15.54 -4.02
CA VAL A 306 11.43 -15.32 -2.67
C VAL A 306 11.62 -16.57 -1.81
N GLU A 307 12.05 -16.37 -0.58
CA GLU A 307 12.25 -17.41 0.41
C GLU A 307 11.50 -17.04 1.69
N ALA A 308 10.72 -17.98 2.22
CA ALA A 308 10.07 -17.84 3.51
C ALA A 308 11.09 -18.00 4.64
N LEU A 309 11.07 -17.08 5.60
CA LEU A 309 11.91 -17.12 6.79
C LEU A 309 11.05 -17.29 8.05
N PRO A 310 11.64 -17.74 9.17
CA PRO A 310 10.93 -17.83 10.45
C PRO A 310 10.33 -16.47 10.87
N GLY A 311 9.30 -16.52 11.72
CA GLY A 311 8.69 -15.31 12.29
C GLY A 311 7.86 -14.49 11.32
N GLY A 312 7.35 -15.08 10.22
CA GLY A 312 6.54 -14.35 9.24
C GLY A 312 7.34 -13.35 8.42
N GLN A 313 8.61 -13.63 8.21
CA GLN A 313 9.51 -12.87 7.35
C GLN A 313 9.70 -13.55 6.00
N ALA A 314 10.17 -12.78 5.02
CA ALA A 314 10.61 -13.30 3.75
C ALA A 314 11.86 -12.54 3.26
N ARG A 315 12.72 -13.26 2.55
CA ARG A 315 13.86 -12.72 1.82
C ARG A 315 13.51 -12.71 0.33
N VAL A 316 13.74 -11.57 -0.32
CA VAL A 316 13.61 -11.46 -1.78
C VAL A 316 14.96 -11.08 -2.35
N VAL A 317 15.45 -11.86 -3.33
CA VAL A 317 16.70 -11.61 -4.04
C VAL A 317 16.39 -11.40 -5.52
N PHE A 318 16.76 -10.26 -6.05
CA PHE A 318 16.51 -9.87 -7.44
C PHE A 318 17.60 -10.38 -8.37
N ASP A 319 17.24 -10.79 -9.58
CA ASP A 319 18.21 -11.19 -10.61
C ASP A 319 19.09 -10.01 -11.04
N THR A 320 18.54 -8.79 -11.02
CA THR A 320 19.25 -7.53 -11.30
C THR A 320 19.07 -6.54 -10.16
N PRO A 321 20.09 -5.70 -9.85
CA PRO A 321 19.95 -4.68 -8.80
C PRO A 321 18.73 -3.78 -9.00
N GLN A 322 18.05 -3.45 -7.90
CA GLN A 322 16.91 -2.55 -7.90
C GLN A 322 17.26 -1.24 -7.19
N LEU A 323 16.73 -0.14 -7.74
CA LEU A 323 16.97 1.20 -7.20
C LEU A 323 16.00 1.53 -6.08
N ALA A 324 16.53 2.14 -5.02
CA ALA A 324 15.74 2.73 -3.95
C ALA A 324 14.72 1.74 -3.34
N ILE A 325 15.20 0.57 -2.91
CA ILE A 325 14.41 -0.33 -2.06
C ILE A 325 14.21 0.38 -0.73
N THR A 326 12.95 0.75 -0.43
CA THR A 326 12.65 1.71 0.64
C THR A 326 11.96 1.02 1.81
N PRO A 327 12.54 1.06 3.03
CA PRO A 327 11.89 0.59 4.26
C PRO A 327 10.53 1.28 4.48
N GLY A 328 9.53 0.51 4.96
CA GLY A 328 8.16 1.00 5.14
C GLY A 328 7.27 0.83 3.90
N GLN A 329 7.83 0.79 2.69
CA GLN A 329 7.11 0.35 1.51
C GLN A 329 6.85 -1.16 1.59
N VAL A 330 6.08 -1.67 0.64
CA VAL A 330 5.77 -3.10 0.60
C VAL A 330 6.41 -3.76 -0.61
N VAL A 331 6.65 -5.05 -0.51
CA VAL A 331 6.95 -5.93 -1.64
C VAL A 331 5.77 -6.85 -1.88
N THR A 332 5.36 -6.98 -3.13
CA THR A 332 4.39 -7.99 -3.56
C THR A 332 5.05 -8.91 -4.57
N VAL A 333 4.93 -10.21 -4.35
CA VAL A 333 5.51 -11.23 -5.21
C VAL A 333 4.41 -11.97 -5.97
N TYR A 334 4.70 -12.27 -7.23
CA TYR A 334 3.76 -12.87 -8.17
C TYR A 334 4.36 -14.12 -8.80
N GLN A 335 3.52 -15.09 -9.07
CA GLN A 335 3.78 -16.17 -10.01
C GLN A 335 2.85 -15.97 -11.19
N ASP A 336 3.42 -15.69 -12.35
CA ASP A 336 2.67 -15.24 -13.53
C ASP A 336 1.79 -14.02 -13.20
N GLU A 337 0.48 -14.19 -13.18
CA GLU A 337 -0.48 -13.14 -12.84
C GLU A 337 -0.95 -13.20 -11.38
N LEU A 338 -0.76 -14.33 -10.70
CA LEU A 338 -1.27 -14.56 -9.36
C LEU A 338 -0.35 -13.96 -8.29
N VAL A 339 -0.94 -13.28 -7.33
CA VAL A 339 -0.22 -12.86 -6.12
C VAL A 339 0.12 -14.10 -5.29
N LEU A 340 1.41 -14.36 -5.09
CA LEU A 340 1.89 -15.36 -4.15
C LEU A 340 1.78 -14.85 -2.71
N GLY A 341 2.13 -13.57 -2.52
CA GLY A 341 2.14 -12.94 -1.21
C GLY A 341 2.84 -11.59 -1.23
N GLY A 342 3.10 -11.06 -0.05
CA GLY A 342 3.81 -9.80 0.12
C GLY A 342 3.98 -9.42 1.58
N GLY A 343 4.78 -8.40 1.83
CA GLY A 343 5.10 -7.93 3.17
C GLY A 343 5.69 -6.53 3.17
N TRP A 344 5.98 -6.02 4.37
CA TRP A 344 6.60 -4.70 4.53
C TRP A 344 8.11 -4.81 4.44
N ILE A 345 8.73 -3.97 3.62
CA ILE A 345 10.18 -3.89 3.46
C ILE A 345 10.79 -3.34 4.76
N GLU A 346 11.65 -4.12 5.38
CA GLU A 346 12.38 -3.73 6.58
C GLU A 346 13.75 -3.16 6.26
N SER A 347 14.47 -3.83 5.36
CA SER A 347 15.81 -3.43 4.95
C SER A 347 16.15 -3.95 3.56
N SER A 348 17.19 -3.38 2.97
CA SER A 348 17.80 -3.84 1.72
C SER A 348 19.25 -4.30 1.94
N PHE A 349 19.74 -5.21 1.08
CA PHE A 349 21.10 -5.74 1.19
C PHE A 349 21.69 -6.10 -0.18
N ASP A 350 23.00 -6.32 -0.19
CA ASP A 350 23.70 -6.95 -1.32
C ASP A 350 24.17 -8.35 -0.91
N PRO A 351 24.03 -9.38 -1.76
CA PRO A 351 24.57 -10.71 -1.52
C PRO A 351 26.12 -10.71 -1.49
N PRO A 352 26.76 -11.61 -0.69
CA PRO A 352 26.13 -12.62 0.14
C PRO A 352 25.57 -12.05 1.43
N TYR A 353 24.26 -12.22 1.62
CA TYR A 353 23.61 -11.91 2.89
C TYR A 353 24.03 -12.95 3.93
N GLN A 354 24.85 -12.55 4.91
CA GLN A 354 25.11 -13.37 6.08
C GLN A 354 23.98 -13.15 7.08
N THR A 355 23.23 -14.20 7.40
CA THR A 355 22.38 -14.18 8.60
C THR A 355 23.31 -13.96 9.79
N SER A 356 23.18 -12.83 10.49
CA SER A 356 23.76 -12.66 11.80
C SER A 356 23.23 -13.81 12.67
N GLY A 357 24.11 -14.76 12.96
CA GLY A 357 23.75 -15.97 13.70
C GLY A 357 23.10 -15.59 15.01
N THR A 358 21.96 -16.17 15.27
CA THR A 358 21.45 -16.34 16.62
C THR A 358 22.50 -17.12 17.39
N ASP A 359 23.10 -16.45 18.37
CA ASP A 359 24.06 -16.98 19.31
C ASP A 359 23.64 -18.40 19.76
N SER A 360 24.49 -19.35 19.47
CA SER A 360 24.52 -20.64 20.11
C SER A 360 24.92 -20.44 21.59
N LEU A 361 23.92 -20.34 22.45
CA LEU A 361 24.10 -20.66 23.85
C LEU A 361 24.34 -22.16 23.96
N THR A 362 25.56 -22.60 23.68
CA THR A 362 26.05 -23.89 24.12
C THR A 362 26.38 -23.79 25.58
N SER A 363 25.54 -24.35 26.40
CA SER A 363 25.79 -24.67 27.77
C SER A 363 27.03 -25.57 27.87
N ASP A 364 28.13 -25.03 28.36
CA ASP A 364 29.22 -25.82 28.90
C ASP A 364 28.82 -26.25 30.30
N ARG A 365 28.34 -27.48 30.44
CA ARG A 365 28.32 -28.21 31.73
C ARG A 365 29.24 -29.38 31.56
N SER A 366 30.43 -29.26 32.07
CA SER A 366 31.26 -30.41 32.46
C SER A 366 32.22 -30.04 33.58
N SER A 367 32.04 -30.73 34.66
CA SER A 367 32.93 -31.04 35.80
C SER A 367 32.63 -30.29 37.05
#